data_89bbb5f46a5142ee4e9f7602d936f184
#
_entry.id   89bbb5f46a5142ee4e9f7602d936f184
#
_cell.length_a   1.000
_cell.length_b   1.000
_cell.length_c   1.000
_cell.angle_alpha   90.00
_cell.angle_beta   90.00
_cell.angle_gamma   90.00
#
_symmetry.space_group_name_H-M   'P 1'
#
loop_
_entity.id
_entity.type
_entity.pdbx_description
1 polymer ?
#
loop_
_entity_poly.entity_id
_entity_poly.type
_entity_poly.pdbx_seq_one_letter_code
_entity_poly.pdbx_strand_id
1 'polypeptide(L)'
;FFADPDRVDVPVAALLDLTYLQQRAAARFAPQAPPEHGDPMGSVALGADTTEEANGTTHLSIVDGEGNAVSFTATVESAFGSARWVRGFVLNNEMTDFARSYDAKKPTPADVIEGGKRPRSSMSPTMVFDDSGELVLVTGSPGGNSIPAYVAKTILGVFDWQLTPQQAVDHPN
;
A
#
# COMPACT_ATOMS: atom_id res chain seq x y z
N PHE A 1 -7.88 7.57 -1.00
CA PHE A 1 -8.97 6.61 -0.68
C PHE A 1 -8.57 5.54 0.35
N PHE A 2 -7.32 5.54 0.84
CA PHE A 2 -6.91 4.62 1.92
C PHE A 2 -7.54 5.04 3.24
N ALA A 3 -8.42 4.22 3.79
CA ALA A 3 -9.08 4.45 5.07
C ALA A 3 -9.69 3.15 5.59
N ASP A 4 -10.16 3.14 6.83
CA ASP A 4 -10.86 2.01 7.43
C ASP A 4 -12.22 1.77 6.74
N PRO A 5 -12.41 0.68 5.98
CA PRO A 5 -13.65 0.43 5.25
C PRO A 5 -14.86 0.15 6.15
N ASP A 6 -14.65 -0.16 7.43
CA ASP A 6 -15.74 -0.32 8.40
C ASP A 6 -16.30 1.04 8.87
N ARG A 7 -15.61 2.14 8.55
CA ARG A 7 -15.95 3.49 9.00
C ARG A 7 -16.11 4.50 7.87
N VAL A 8 -15.54 4.19 6.70
CA VAL A 8 -15.54 5.07 5.53
C VAL A 8 -15.96 4.26 4.31
N ASP A 9 -16.85 4.82 3.50
CA ASP A 9 -17.20 4.23 2.21
C ASP A 9 -16.02 4.38 1.23
N VAL A 10 -15.16 3.36 1.21
CA VAL A 10 -14.03 3.29 0.29
C VAL A 10 -14.53 2.77 -1.06
N PRO A 11 -14.40 3.53 -2.16
CA PRO A 11 -15.03 3.19 -3.44
C PRO A 11 -14.26 2.09 -4.20
N VAL A 12 -14.12 0.91 -3.58
CA VAL A 12 -13.31 -0.20 -4.13
C VAL A 12 -13.80 -0.62 -5.51
N ALA A 13 -15.12 -0.77 -5.70
CA ALA A 13 -15.67 -1.18 -6.98
C ALA A 13 -15.36 -0.16 -8.09
N ALA A 14 -15.48 1.14 -7.79
CA ALA A 14 -15.15 2.19 -8.75
C ALA A 14 -13.64 2.30 -9.03
N LEU A 15 -12.80 2.05 -8.04
CA LEU A 15 -11.34 2.00 -8.21
C LEU A 15 -10.90 0.82 -9.09
N LEU A 16 -11.64 -0.28 -9.09
CA LEU A 16 -11.39 -1.48 -9.89
C LEU A 16 -12.20 -1.54 -11.19
N ASP A 17 -13.00 -0.51 -11.51
CA ASP A 17 -13.76 -0.46 -12.77
C ASP A 17 -12.83 -0.45 -13.99
N LEU A 18 -13.06 -1.37 -14.91
CA LEU A 18 -12.18 -1.54 -16.08
C LEU A 18 -12.15 -0.31 -16.99
N THR A 19 -13.27 0.40 -17.13
CA THR A 19 -13.34 1.60 -17.95
C THR A 19 -12.50 2.71 -17.32
N TYR A 20 -12.62 2.88 -16.00
CA TYR A 20 -11.79 3.82 -15.25
C TYR A 20 -10.30 3.47 -15.37
N LEU A 21 -9.93 2.20 -15.16
CA LEU A 21 -8.54 1.75 -15.26
C LEU A 21 -7.97 1.95 -16.66
N GLN A 22 -8.74 1.65 -17.72
CA GLN A 22 -8.33 1.89 -19.11
C GLN A 22 -8.13 3.38 -19.42
N GLN A 23 -9.00 4.25 -18.91
CA GLN A 23 -8.83 5.71 -19.03
C GLN A 23 -7.55 6.18 -18.32
N ARG A 24 -7.27 5.67 -17.12
CA ARG A 24 -6.04 5.98 -16.39
C ARG A 24 -4.79 5.48 -17.14
N ALA A 25 -4.82 4.27 -17.66
CA ALA A 25 -3.72 3.69 -18.43
C ALA A 25 -3.45 4.43 -19.75
N ALA A 26 -4.50 4.96 -20.39
CA ALA A 26 -4.37 5.75 -21.62
C ALA A 26 -3.83 7.17 -21.35
N ALA A 27 -3.88 7.65 -20.12
CA ALA A 27 -3.34 8.96 -19.78
C ALA A 27 -1.81 8.96 -19.91
N ARG A 28 -1.27 9.92 -20.65
CA ARG A 28 0.18 10.12 -20.77
C ARG A 28 0.65 11.04 -19.66
N PHE A 29 1.53 10.50 -18.81
CA PHE A 29 2.15 11.31 -17.76
C PHE A 29 3.48 11.89 -18.26
N ALA A 30 3.74 13.15 -17.93
CA ALA A 30 5.05 13.74 -18.22
C ALA A 30 6.11 13.09 -17.30
N PRO A 31 7.27 12.68 -17.84
CA PRO A 31 8.30 12.03 -17.02
C PRO A 31 8.79 12.84 -15.82
N GLN A 32 8.64 14.16 -15.89
CA GLN A 32 9.10 15.10 -14.86
C GLN A 32 8.00 15.58 -13.91
N ALA A 33 6.76 15.15 -14.12
CA ALA A 33 5.63 15.52 -13.28
C ALA A 33 4.98 14.27 -12.69
N PRO A 34 4.77 14.21 -11.37
CA PRO A 34 4.02 13.09 -10.79
C PRO A 34 2.61 13.06 -11.38
N PRO A 35 2.04 11.87 -11.61
CA PRO A 35 0.67 11.76 -12.07
C PRO A 35 -0.29 12.33 -11.02
N GLU A 36 -1.27 13.10 -11.47
CA GLU A 36 -2.35 13.55 -10.60
C GLU A 36 -3.21 12.34 -10.16
N HIS A 37 -3.74 12.42 -8.94
CA HIS A 37 -4.69 11.42 -8.46
C HIS A 37 -5.94 11.39 -9.36
N GLY A 38 -6.52 10.21 -9.53
CA GLY A 38 -7.78 10.05 -10.25
C GLY A 38 -9.00 10.18 -9.33
N ASP A 39 -10.13 10.46 -9.94
CA ASP A 39 -11.44 10.38 -9.28
C ASP A 39 -12.29 9.30 -9.96
N PRO A 40 -12.37 8.09 -9.38
CA PRO A 40 -13.09 6.98 -9.99
C PRO A 40 -14.62 7.17 -9.97
N MET A 41 -15.14 8.06 -9.16
CA MET A 41 -16.58 8.31 -9.03
C MET A 41 -17.05 9.61 -9.69
N GLY A 42 -16.11 10.43 -10.19
CA GLY A 42 -16.41 11.70 -10.85
C GLY A 42 -16.90 12.81 -9.92
N SER A 43 -16.86 12.63 -8.60
CA SER A 43 -17.39 13.63 -7.66
C SER A 43 -17.05 13.40 -6.18
N VAL A 44 -16.08 12.55 -5.85
CA VAL A 44 -15.75 12.32 -4.43
C VAL A 44 -14.97 13.49 -3.87
N ALA A 45 -15.63 14.34 -3.12
CA ALA A 45 -15.03 15.46 -2.42
C ALA A 45 -14.32 14.99 -1.12
N LEU A 46 -13.28 14.17 -1.25
CA LEU A 46 -12.39 13.84 -0.13
C LEU A 46 -11.23 14.85 -0.07
N GLY A 47 -10.86 15.25 1.13
CA GLY A 47 -9.70 16.10 1.36
C GLY A 47 -8.39 15.36 1.11
N ALA A 48 -7.36 16.09 0.67
CA ALA A 48 -6.01 15.56 0.60
C ALA A 48 -5.39 15.50 1.99
N ASP A 49 -4.81 14.35 2.33
CA ASP A 49 -3.93 14.19 3.47
C ASP A 49 -2.50 14.58 3.06
N THR A 50 -1.89 15.49 3.81
CA THR A 50 -0.51 15.95 3.60
C THR A 50 0.40 15.52 4.76
N THR A 51 0.00 14.51 5.52
CA THR A 51 0.80 13.95 6.61
C THR A 51 2.02 13.24 6.03
N GLU A 52 3.21 13.63 6.51
CA GLU A 52 4.44 12.91 6.21
C GLU A 52 4.48 11.59 6.97
N GLU A 53 4.84 10.52 6.28
CA GLU A 53 4.99 9.17 6.85
C GLU A 53 6.46 8.84 7.09
N ALA A 54 6.72 8.14 8.18
CA ALA A 54 8.02 7.52 8.43
C ALA A 54 8.12 6.15 7.76
N ASN A 55 9.35 5.70 7.50
CA ASN A 55 9.64 4.38 6.93
C ASN A 55 10.18 3.45 8.00
N GLY A 56 9.46 2.39 8.34
CA GLY A 56 9.86 1.46 9.41
C GLY A 56 9.34 0.03 9.24
N THR A 57 8.90 -0.33 8.06
CA THR A 57 8.25 -1.61 7.73
C THR A 57 9.28 -2.68 7.37
N THR A 58 8.96 -3.94 7.67
CA THR A 58 9.73 -5.13 7.27
C THR A 58 8.82 -6.11 6.53
N HIS A 59 9.37 -6.78 5.52
CA HIS A 59 8.68 -7.86 4.81
C HIS A 59 9.54 -9.12 4.79
N LEU A 60 8.87 -10.29 4.87
CA LEU A 60 9.48 -11.59 4.66
C LEU A 60 8.55 -12.50 3.84
N SER A 61 9.14 -13.27 2.95
CA SER A 61 8.50 -14.33 2.17
C SER A 61 9.15 -15.67 2.54
N ILE A 62 8.36 -16.67 2.90
CA ILE A 62 8.83 -18.00 3.27
C ILE A 62 7.99 -19.03 2.52
N VAL A 63 8.67 -20.05 1.96
CA VAL A 63 8.02 -21.24 1.42
C VAL A 63 8.78 -22.44 1.99
N ASP A 64 8.09 -23.39 2.59
CA ASP A 64 8.68 -24.61 3.13
C ASP A 64 8.73 -25.75 2.11
N GLY A 65 9.33 -26.88 2.51
CA GLY A 65 9.46 -28.07 1.65
C GLY A 65 8.15 -28.81 1.37
N GLU A 66 7.08 -28.46 2.05
CA GLU A 66 5.73 -29.02 1.87
C GLU A 66 4.84 -28.10 1.02
N GLY A 67 5.37 -26.92 0.62
CA GLY A 67 4.65 -25.92 -0.17
C GLY A 67 3.80 -24.95 0.66
N ASN A 68 3.88 -25.00 2.00
CA ASN A 68 3.24 -23.97 2.82
C ASN A 68 3.97 -22.65 2.61
N ALA A 69 3.21 -21.56 2.47
CA ALA A 69 3.77 -20.26 2.15
C ALA A 69 3.29 -19.18 3.12
N VAL A 70 4.17 -18.24 3.41
CA VAL A 70 3.88 -17.05 4.20
C VAL A 70 4.39 -15.82 3.45
N SER A 71 3.51 -14.85 3.24
CA SER A 71 3.84 -13.48 2.84
C SER A 71 3.51 -12.57 4.02
N PHE A 72 4.52 -12.04 4.69
CA PHE A 72 4.34 -11.34 5.96
C PHE A 72 4.99 -9.97 5.93
N THR A 73 4.17 -8.93 6.04
CA THR A 73 4.63 -7.55 6.20
C THR A 73 4.22 -7.07 7.59
N ALA A 74 5.18 -6.57 8.35
CA ALA A 74 4.97 -6.10 9.71
C ALA A 74 5.67 -4.76 9.92
N THR A 75 5.08 -3.95 10.78
CA THR A 75 5.62 -2.63 11.09
C THR A 75 5.37 -2.26 12.55
N VAL A 76 6.19 -1.37 13.05
CA VAL A 76 5.92 -0.56 14.25
C VAL A 76 5.81 0.92 13.86
N GLU A 77 5.70 1.17 12.58
CA GLU A 77 5.63 2.42 11.82
C GLU A 77 6.99 3.12 11.79
N SER A 78 7.41 3.87 12.79
CA SER A 78 8.77 4.43 12.87
C SER A 78 9.80 3.37 13.27
N ALA A 79 11.09 3.59 12.98
CA ALA A 79 12.19 2.64 13.22
C ALA A 79 12.22 2.06 14.65
N PHE A 80 11.77 2.84 15.65
CA PHE A 80 11.64 2.44 17.05
C PHE A 80 10.20 2.63 17.56
N GLY A 81 9.21 2.64 16.68
CA GLY A 81 7.81 2.84 17.01
C GLY A 81 7.59 4.07 17.88
N SER A 82 6.85 3.93 18.98
CA SER A 82 6.64 4.99 19.98
C SER A 82 7.82 5.21 20.93
N ALA A 83 8.96 4.59 20.70
CA ALA A 83 10.12 4.55 21.60
C ALA A 83 9.81 4.02 23.02
N ARG A 84 8.74 3.24 23.16
CA ARG A 84 8.32 2.60 24.40
C ARG A 84 8.47 1.10 24.31
N TRP A 85 8.92 0.49 25.42
CA TRP A 85 9.14 -0.93 25.54
C TRP A 85 8.23 -1.53 26.59
N VAL A 86 7.61 -2.67 26.26
CA VAL A 86 6.82 -3.45 27.20
C VAL A 86 7.18 -4.92 27.04
N ARG A 87 7.66 -5.55 28.09
CA ARG A 87 7.98 -6.99 28.13
C ARG A 87 8.90 -7.46 26.98
N GLY A 88 9.85 -6.63 26.56
CA GLY A 88 10.79 -6.96 25.49
C GLY A 88 10.32 -6.58 24.09
N PHE A 89 9.15 -5.97 23.92
CA PHE A 89 8.62 -5.50 22.65
C PHE A 89 8.64 -3.98 22.55
N VAL A 90 9.00 -3.48 21.38
CA VAL A 90 8.77 -2.06 21.01
C VAL A 90 7.30 -1.90 20.68
N LEU A 91 6.65 -0.88 21.27
CA LEU A 91 5.29 -0.52 20.92
C LEU A 91 5.29 0.33 19.65
N ASN A 92 4.33 0.07 18.78
CA ASN A 92 4.15 0.86 17.55
C ASN A 92 3.70 2.29 17.82
N ASN A 93 3.76 3.14 16.79
CA ASN A 93 3.18 4.47 16.74
C ASN A 93 2.18 4.64 15.58
N GLU A 94 1.46 3.57 15.20
CA GLU A 94 0.53 3.53 14.04
C GLU A 94 -0.55 4.63 14.08
N MET A 95 -0.84 5.20 15.24
CA MET A 95 -1.75 6.36 15.36
C MET A 95 -1.24 7.58 14.56
N THR A 96 0.03 7.60 14.20
CA THR A 96 0.60 8.67 13.37
C THR A 96 0.28 8.54 11.88
N ASP A 97 -0.28 7.39 11.45
CA ASP A 97 -0.74 7.16 10.08
C ASP A 97 -2.12 7.74 9.79
N PHE A 98 -2.84 8.18 10.81
CA PHE A 98 -4.02 8.99 10.57
C PHE A 98 -3.68 10.34 9.96
N ALA A 99 -4.57 10.87 9.13
CA ALA A 99 -4.47 12.22 8.56
C ALA A 99 -4.41 13.25 9.69
N ARG A 100 -3.23 13.86 9.87
CA ARG A 100 -2.95 14.88 10.90
C ARG A 100 -2.68 16.26 10.29
N SER A 101 -2.35 16.29 9.00
CA SER A 101 -2.04 17.51 8.26
C SER A 101 -2.94 17.62 7.04
N TYR A 102 -3.91 18.52 7.08
CA TYR A 102 -4.83 18.81 5.98
C TYR A 102 -5.38 20.23 6.10
N ASP A 103 -5.87 20.76 4.97
CA ASP A 103 -6.48 22.09 4.95
C ASP A 103 -7.92 22.03 5.49
N ALA A 104 -8.14 22.60 6.65
CA ALA A 104 -9.46 22.61 7.31
C ALA A 104 -10.55 23.38 6.52
N LYS A 105 -10.18 24.12 5.45
CA LYS A 105 -11.13 24.80 4.55
C LYS A 105 -11.57 23.92 3.37
N LYS A 106 -10.95 22.74 3.22
CA LYS A 106 -11.27 21.76 2.19
C LYS A 106 -12.05 20.59 2.82
N PRO A 107 -12.65 19.71 2.00
CA PRO A 107 -13.26 18.48 2.51
C PRO A 107 -12.29 17.70 3.39
N THR A 108 -12.81 17.05 4.42
CA THR A 108 -12.02 16.26 5.36
C THR A 108 -11.44 15.02 4.68
N PRO A 109 -10.16 14.67 4.90
CA PRO A 109 -9.59 13.42 4.43
C PRO A 109 -10.36 12.20 4.98
N ALA A 110 -10.42 11.12 4.21
CA ALA A 110 -11.07 9.89 4.63
C ALA A 110 -10.48 9.27 5.89
N ASP A 111 -9.17 9.44 6.11
CA ASP A 111 -8.41 8.82 7.19
C ASP A 111 -8.18 9.74 8.40
N VAL A 112 -9.10 10.64 8.70
CA VAL A 112 -9.02 11.45 9.93
C VAL A 112 -9.26 10.55 11.15
N ILE A 113 -8.54 10.86 12.24
CA ILE A 113 -8.62 10.12 13.50
C ILE A 113 -10.03 10.14 14.08
N GLU A 114 -10.51 8.97 14.50
CA GLU A 114 -11.82 8.78 15.13
C GLU A 114 -11.75 7.59 16.11
N GLY A 115 -12.54 7.64 17.16
CA GLY A 115 -12.62 6.54 18.14
C GLY A 115 -13.09 5.23 17.50
N GLY A 116 -12.32 4.14 17.70
CA GLY A 116 -12.62 2.81 17.15
C GLY A 116 -12.34 2.64 15.65
N LYS A 117 -11.70 3.61 15.01
CA LYS A 117 -11.26 3.55 13.63
C LYS A 117 -9.82 3.04 13.56
N ARG A 118 -9.52 2.22 12.56
CA ARG A 118 -8.16 1.79 12.25
C ARG A 118 -7.46 2.83 11.37
N PRO A 119 -6.17 3.10 11.59
CA PRO A 119 -5.38 3.90 10.66
C PRO A 119 -5.27 3.17 9.30
N ARG A 120 -4.99 3.92 8.25
CA ARG A 120 -4.68 3.34 6.94
C ARG A 120 -3.40 2.52 7.00
N SER A 121 -3.25 1.59 6.05
CA SER A 121 -2.01 0.87 5.82
C SER A 121 -1.80 0.65 4.32
N SER A 122 -0.57 0.85 3.85
CA SER A 122 -0.13 0.55 2.49
C SER A 122 0.49 -0.84 2.37
N MET A 123 0.65 -1.58 3.46
CA MET A 123 1.23 -2.92 3.45
C MET A 123 0.45 -3.86 2.53
N SER A 124 1.14 -4.47 1.58
CA SER A 124 0.56 -5.28 0.51
C SER A 124 1.29 -6.62 0.36
N PRO A 125 1.28 -7.47 1.41
CA PRO A 125 1.81 -8.82 1.27
C PRO A 125 0.98 -9.58 0.23
N THR A 126 1.65 -10.19 -0.76
CA THR A 126 0.99 -10.76 -1.94
C THR A 126 1.47 -12.17 -2.23
N MET A 127 0.55 -13.04 -2.59
CA MET A 127 0.81 -14.35 -3.18
C MET A 127 0.14 -14.40 -4.56
N VAL A 128 0.85 -14.93 -5.54
CA VAL A 128 0.33 -15.13 -6.90
C VAL A 128 0.25 -16.62 -7.16
N PHE A 129 -0.89 -17.04 -7.69
CA PHE A 129 -1.15 -18.41 -8.10
C PHE A 129 -1.40 -18.45 -9.61
N ASP A 130 -1.02 -19.52 -10.26
CA ASP A 130 -1.36 -19.76 -11.65
C ASP A 130 -2.81 -20.26 -11.84
N ASP A 131 -3.22 -20.51 -13.08
CA ASP A 131 -4.56 -20.96 -13.41
C ASP A 131 -4.88 -22.37 -12.87
N SER A 132 -3.88 -23.15 -12.47
CA SER A 132 -4.04 -24.45 -11.84
C SER A 132 -4.16 -24.37 -10.31
N GLY A 133 -3.92 -23.17 -9.75
CA GLY A 133 -3.91 -22.92 -8.32
C GLY A 133 -2.55 -23.16 -7.65
N GLU A 134 -1.49 -23.39 -8.43
CA GLU A 134 -0.13 -23.55 -7.90
C GLU A 134 0.47 -22.18 -7.55
N LEU A 135 1.17 -22.11 -6.41
CA LEU A 135 1.85 -20.91 -5.97
C LEU A 135 3.07 -20.61 -6.86
N VAL A 136 3.09 -19.45 -7.51
CA VAL A 136 4.16 -19.05 -8.41
C VAL A 136 5.00 -17.87 -7.92
N LEU A 137 4.48 -17.06 -6.99
CA LEU A 137 5.22 -15.96 -6.39
C LEU A 137 4.71 -15.62 -5.01
N VAL A 138 5.63 -15.37 -4.07
CA VAL A 138 5.36 -14.74 -2.78
C VAL A 138 6.19 -13.46 -2.71
N THR A 139 5.56 -12.32 -2.47
CA THR A 139 6.23 -11.03 -2.47
C THR A 139 5.58 -10.01 -1.53
N GLY A 140 6.30 -8.97 -1.25
CA GLY A 140 5.89 -7.81 -0.49
C GLY A 140 7.07 -6.85 -0.34
N SER A 141 6.89 -5.74 0.34
CA SER A 141 7.95 -4.74 0.48
C SER A 141 7.76 -3.90 1.75
N PRO A 142 8.83 -3.39 2.36
CA PRO A 142 8.79 -2.17 3.15
C PRO A 142 8.68 -0.94 2.22
N GLY A 143 8.40 0.26 2.77
CA GLY A 143 8.49 1.49 1.98
C GLY A 143 7.35 2.50 2.17
N GLY A 144 6.57 2.41 3.27
CA GLY A 144 5.47 3.33 3.55
C GLY A 144 4.48 3.41 2.37
N ASN A 145 4.10 4.59 1.94
CA ASN A 145 3.18 4.83 0.82
C ASN A 145 3.64 4.27 -0.53
N SER A 146 4.93 3.95 -0.69
CA SER A 146 5.48 3.38 -1.92
C SER A 146 5.33 1.86 -2.02
N ILE A 147 4.93 1.18 -0.95
CA ILE A 147 4.81 -0.29 -0.91
C ILE A 147 3.96 -0.84 -2.06
N PRO A 148 2.75 -0.33 -2.35
CA PRO A 148 1.96 -0.87 -3.45
C PRO A 148 2.65 -0.76 -4.81
N ALA A 149 3.38 0.33 -5.06
CA ALA A 149 4.14 0.52 -6.30
C ALA A 149 5.31 -0.45 -6.39
N TYR A 150 6.02 -0.69 -5.30
CA TYR A 150 7.15 -1.64 -5.25
C TYR A 150 6.69 -3.07 -5.48
N VAL A 151 5.58 -3.48 -4.84
CA VAL A 151 4.98 -4.81 -5.04
C VAL A 151 4.50 -4.96 -6.49
N ALA A 152 3.78 -3.97 -7.03
CA ALA A 152 3.31 -3.99 -8.41
C ALA A 152 4.49 -4.07 -9.40
N LYS A 153 5.57 -3.29 -9.19
CA LYS A 153 6.79 -3.36 -10.02
C LYS A 153 7.40 -4.76 -10.00
N THR A 154 7.48 -5.40 -8.83
CA THR A 154 8.03 -6.74 -8.70
C THR A 154 7.18 -7.77 -9.46
N ILE A 155 5.87 -7.70 -9.35
CA ILE A 155 4.94 -8.57 -10.09
C ILE A 155 5.11 -8.37 -11.60
N LEU A 156 5.06 -7.13 -12.09
CA LEU A 156 5.28 -6.81 -13.52
C LEU A 156 6.67 -7.26 -13.99
N GLY A 157 7.70 -7.06 -13.17
CA GLY A 157 9.07 -7.49 -13.45
C GLY A 157 9.15 -8.99 -13.72
N VAL A 158 8.51 -9.80 -12.88
CA VAL A 158 8.54 -11.26 -13.02
C VAL A 158 7.68 -11.73 -14.18
N PHE A 159 6.44 -11.27 -14.31
CA PHE A 159 5.47 -11.85 -15.25
C PHE A 159 5.48 -11.18 -16.63
N ASP A 160 5.64 -9.87 -16.71
CA ASP A 160 5.62 -9.16 -18.01
C ASP A 160 7.02 -8.97 -18.60
N TRP A 161 8.02 -8.67 -17.75
CA TRP A 161 9.39 -8.42 -18.21
C TRP A 161 10.27 -9.67 -18.13
N GLN A 162 9.76 -10.78 -17.61
CA GLN A 162 10.44 -12.08 -17.52
C GLN A 162 11.77 -12.01 -16.74
N LEU A 163 11.84 -11.12 -15.77
CA LEU A 163 12.98 -11.02 -14.86
C LEU A 163 12.92 -12.12 -13.81
N THR A 164 14.07 -12.53 -13.31
CA THR A 164 14.08 -13.32 -12.08
C THR A 164 13.58 -12.47 -10.90
N PRO A 165 13.05 -13.06 -9.82
CA PRO A 165 12.62 -12.31 -8.65
C PRO A 165 13.70 -11.35 -8.13
N GLN A 166 14.97 -11.78 -8.08
CA GLN A 166 16.08 -10.93 -7.68
C GLN A 166 16.26 -9.73 -8.62
N GLN A 167 16.23 -9.95 -9.94
CA GLN A 167 16.34 -8.86 -10.92
C GLN A 167 15.15 -7.89 -10.83
N ALA A 168 13.94 -8.39 -10.55
CA ALA A 168 12.75 -7.55 -10.39
C ALA A 168 12.85 -6.67 -9.14
N VAL A 169 13.41 -7.19 -8.04
CA VAL A 169 13.67 -6.41 -6.81
C VAL A 169 14.77 -5.38 -7.03
N ASP A 170 15.86 -5.76 -7.69
CA ASP A 170 17.02 -4.89 -7.95
C ASP A 170 16.76 -3.83 -9.03
N HIS A 171 15.67 -3.99 -9.81
CA HIS A 171 15.31 -3.04 -10.85
C HIS A 171 14.99 -1.66 -10.23
N PRO A 172 15.54 -0.55 -10.76
CA PRO A 172 15.30 0.79 -10.26
C PRO A 172 13.80 1.15 -10.18
N ASN A 173 13.46 1.97 -9.17
CA ASN A 173 12.13 2.53 -9.00
C ASN A 173 12.01 3.89 -9.69
#